data_54a54085fedc57f5503e9768361e36b4
#
_entry.id   54a54085fedc57f5503e9768361e36b4
#
_cell.length_a   1.000
_cell.length_b   1.000
_cell.length_c   1.000
_cell.angle_alpha   90.00
_cell.angle_beta   90.00
_cell.angle_gamma   90.00
#
_symmetry.space_group_name_H-M   'P 1'
#
loop_
_entity.id
_entity.type
_entity.pdbx_description
1 polymer ?
#
loop_
_entity_poly.entity_id
_entity_poly.type
_entity_poly.pdbx_seq_one_letter_code
_entity_poly.pdbx_strand_id
1 'polypeptide(L)'
;MEVGTQPKLSFKGVDILNVNFNAIAPFREDVSIVVACNPKVFYPKEENNIFKILMDVDVKDERYFVLNLRAIGHFELEGDIPADLTKNFVNVNAPAIMFPYVRSFITTLTANLGNTTGTLVIPPQFFKGDLEELPVE
;
A
#
# COMPACT_ATOMS: atom_id res chain seq x y z
N MET A 1 -40.16 1.06 -10.38
CA MET A 1 -38.99 0.18 -10.34
C MET A 1 -38.07 0.63 -9.24
N GLU A 2 -37.73 -0.27 -8.38
CA GLU A 2 -36.83 0.03 -7.29
C GLU A 2 -35.38 -0.23 -7.75
N VAL A 3 -34.52 0.75 -7.57
CA VAL A 3 -33.13 0.61 -7.89
C VAL A 3 -32.35 0.41 -6.60
N GLY A 4 -31.74 -0.74 -6.43
CA GLY A 4 -30.92 -1.02 -5.28
C GLY A 4 -29.68 -0.14 -5.25
N THR A 5 -29.08 0.00 -4.07
CA THR A 5 -27.83 0.75 -3.92
C THR A 5 -26.71 0.01 -4.64
N GLN A 6 -25.98 0.72 -5.50
CA GLN A 6 -24.88 0.15 -6.24
C GLN A 6 -23.73 -0.18 -5.28
N PRO A 7 -23.12 -1.36 -5.42
CA PRO A 7 -21.89 -1.65 -4.67
C PRO A 7 -20.79 -0.66 -5.02
N LYS A 8 -20.16 -0.12 -4.00
CA LYS A 8 -19.12 0.88 -4.21
C LYS A 8 -18.01 0.72 -3.16
N LEU A 9 -16.78 0.78 -3.66
CA LEU A 9 -15.59 0.88 -2.81
C LEU A 9 -15.12 2.33 -2.84
N SER A 10 -15.14 2.99 -1.69
CA SER A 10 -14.69 4.38 -1.57
C SER A 10 -13.32 4.43 -0.92
N PHE A 11 -12.40 5.13 -1.58
CA PHE A 11 -11.06 5.38 -1.07
C PHE A 11 -11.04 6.72 -0.34
N LYS A 12 -10.59 6.71 0.92
CA LYS A 12 -10.59 7.90 1.79
C LYS A 12 -9.19 8.48 2.06
N GLY A 13 -8.18 7.93 1.47
CA GLY A 13 -6.83 8.46 1.59
C GLY A 13 -5.82 7.47 2.15
N VAL A 14 -4.56 7.88 2.10
CA VAL A 14 -3.43 7.10 2.61
C VAL A 14 -2.64 7.97 3.58
N ASP A 15 -2.28 7.39 4.72
CA ASP A 15 -1.35 8.00 5.66
C ASP A 15 -0.05 7.21 5.66
N ILE A 16 1.06 7.92 5.69
CA ILE A 16 2.38 7.31 5.85
C ILE A 16 2.67 7.26 7.33
N LEU A 17 2.79 6.06 7.88
CA LEU A 17 2.94 5.87 9.32
C LEU A 17 4.40 5.80 9.75
N ASN A 18 5.27 5.28 8.90
CA ASN A 18 6.67 5.10 9.24
C ASN A 18 7.53 5.11 7.98
N VAL A 19 8.65 5.78 8.06
CA VAL A 19 9.67 5.77 7.01
C VAL A 19 11.01 5.55 7.69
N ASN A 20 11.73 4.53 7.28
CA ASN A 20 13.05 4.24 7.79
C ASN A 20 14.00 4.05 6.61
N PHE A 21 14.93 4.97 6.46
CA PHE A 21 15.90 4.93 5.38
C PHE A 21 17.30 4.86 5.95
N ASN A 22 18.09 3.90 5.46
CA ASN A 22 19.50 3.76 5.84
C ASN A 22 20.36 3.62 4.60
N ALA A 23 21.28 4.55 4.42
CA ALA A 23 22.31 4.45 3.40
C ALA A 23 23.44 3.57 3.91
N ILE A 24 23.82 2.56 3.13
CA ILE A 24 24.90 1.63 3.49
C ILE A 24 26.20 2.09 2.88
N ALA A 25 26.16 2.55 1.64
CA ALA A 25 27.34 2.98 0.88
C ALA A 25 26.94 4.10 -0.07
N PRO A 26 27.91 4.86 -0.61
CA PRO A 26 27.59 5.88 -1.61
C PRO A 26 26.91 5.27 -2.84
N PHE A 27 26.01 6.03 -3.43
CA PHE A 27 25.32 5.64 -4.64
C PHE A 27 26.28 5.28 -5.78
N ARG A 28 25.89 4.27 -6.55
CA ARG A 28 26.57 3.85 -7.78
C ARG A 28 25.53 3.74 -8.89
N GLU A 29 25.98 3.82 -10.14
CA GLU A 29 25.09 3.80 -11.30
C GLU A 29 24.37 2.47 -11.49
N ASP A 30 24.88 1.40 -10.94
CA ASP A 30 24.37 0.05 -11.13
C ASP A 30 23.39 -0.38 -10.03
N VAL A 31 22.65 0.55 -9.45
CA VAL A 31 21.65 0.23 -8.42
C VAL A 31 20.57 -0.67 -9.01
N SER A 32 20.35 -1.80 -8.36
CA SER A 32 19.32 -2.77 -8.72
C SER A 32 18.44 -3.02 -7.50
N ILE A 33 17.20 -2.55 -7.56
CA ILE A 33 16.31 -2.62 -6.39
C ILE A 33 15.51 -3.91 -6.34
N VAL A 34 15.28 -4.39 -5.13
CA VAL A 34 14.31 -5.44 -4.82
C VAL A 34 13.18 -4.78 -4.03
N VAL A 35 11.95 -5.01 -4.47
CA VAL A 35 10.76 -4.44 -3.83
C VAL A 35 9.93 -5.58 -3.26
N ALA A 36 9.61 -5.49 -1.97
CA ALA A 36 8.67 -6.39 -1.32
C ALA A 36 7.51 -5.54 -0.78
N CYS A 37 6.29 -5.94 -1.13
CA CYS A 37 5.09 -5.24 -0.71
C CYS A 37 4.16 -6.24 -0.02
N ASN A 38 3.81 -5.97 1.23
CA ASN A 38 3.01 -6.88 2.05
C ASN A 38 1.78 -6.16 2.62
N PRO A 39 0.63 -6.26 1.95
CA PRO A 39 -0.61 -5.68 2.45
C PRO A 39 -1.31 -6.61 3.43
N LYS A 40 -1.94 -6.01 4.45
CA LYS A 40 -2.77 -6.69 5.42
C LYS A 40 -4.04 -5.89 5.61
N VAL A 41 -5.13 -6.54 6.00
CA VAL A 41 -6.40 -5.86 6.21
C VAL A 41 -6.73 -5.78 7.71
N PHE A 42 -7.31 -4.65 8.09
CA PHE A 42 -7.76 -4.40 9.45
C PHE A 42 -9.20 -3.87 9.42
N TYR A 43 -10.06 -4.46 10.24
CA TYR A 43 -11.46 -4.04 10.36
C TYR A 43 -11.66 -3.39 11.73
N PRO A 44 -11.96 -2.06 11.79
CA PRO A 44 -12.25 -1.41 13.07
C PRO A 44 -13.46 -2.05 13.75
N LYS A 45 -13.39 -2.18 15.06
CA LYS A 45 -14.32 -2.98 15.84
C LYS A 45 -15.79 -2.59 15.73
N GLU A 46 -16.09 -1.30 15.63
CA GLU A 46 -17.47 -0.79 15.68
C GLU A 46 -18.01 -0.31 14.34
N GLU A 47 -17.27 -0.54 13.26
CA GLU A 47 -17.64 -0.01 11.95
C GLU A 47 -17.65 -1.14 10.93
N ASN A 48 -18.87 -1.56 10.53
CA ASN A 48 -19.03 -2.74 9.68
C ASN A 48 -18.69 -2.52 8.21
N ASN A 49 -18.71 -1.27 7.77
CA ASN A 49 -18.49 -0.94 6.35
C ASN A 49 -17.11 -0.30 6.10
N ILE A 50 -16.31 -0.15 7.13
CA ILE A 50 -14.99 0.46 7.01
C ILE A 50 -13.92 -0.61 7.17
N PHE A 51 -12.89 -0.52 6.33
CA PHE A 51 -11.71 -1.34 6.51
C PHE A 51 -10.46 -0.52 6.15
N LYS A 52 -9.33 -1.01 6.63
CA LYS A 52 -8.03 -0.36 6.38
C LYS A 52 -7.06 -1.37 5.84
N ILE A 53 -6.21 -0.92 4.92
CA ILE A 53 -5.11 -1.74 4.41
C ILE A 53 -3.81 -1.21 4.99
N LEU A 54 -3.15 -2.04 5.78
CA LEU A 54 -1.81 -1.74 6.29
C LEU A 54 -0.82 -2.34 5.30
N MET A 55 0.03 -1.50 4.73
CA MET A 55 0.94 -1.92 3.68
C MET A 55 2.38 -1.64 4.10
N ASP A 56 3.15 -2.71 4.25
CA ASP A 56 4.58 -2.61 4.49
C ASP A 56 5.31 -2.79 3.18
N VAL A 57 6.16 -1.82 2.84
CA VAL A 57 6.92 -1.84 1.60
C VAL A 57 8.40 -1.73 1.93
N ASP A 58 9.16 -2.68 1.42
CA ASP A 58 10.62 -2.69 1.55
C ASP A 58 11.22 -2.50 0.18
N VAL A 59 12.13 -1.54 0.06
CA VAL A 59 12.86 -1.27 -1.17
C VAL A 59 14.34 -1.24 -0.83
N LYS A 60 15.12 -2.08 -1.47
CA LYS A 60 16.55 -2.14 -1.14
C LYS A 60 17.43 -2.54 -2.31
N ASP A 61 18.64 -2.07 -2.26
CA ASP A 61 19.80 -2.68 -2.89
C ASP A 61 20.78 -2.96 -1.75
N GLU A 62 20.99 -4.22 -1.42
CA GLU A 62 21.77 -4.61 -0.23
C GLU A 62 23.17 -4.00 -0.15
N ARG A 63 23.72 -3.56 -1.29
CA ARG A 63 25.02 -2.92 -1.35
C ARG A 63 24.98 -1.45 -0.95
N TYR A 64 23.83 -0.78 -1.12
CA TYR A 64 23.77 0.68 -1.06
C TYR A 64 22.78 1.24 -0.06
N PHE A 65 21.59 0.66 0.08
CA PHE A 65 20.58 1.24 0.97
C PHE A 65 19.46 0.26 1.31
N VAL A 66 18.77 0.57 2.39
CA VAL A 66 17.53 -0.10 2.79
C VAL A 66 16.49 0.97 3.10
N LEU A 67 15.32 0.86 2.48
CA LEU A 67 14.17 1.72 2.76
C LEU A 67 13.00 0.85 3.19
N ASN A 68 12.46 1.13 4.38
CA ASN A 68 11.26 0.49 4.89
C ASN A 68 10.17 1.55 5.07
N LEU A 69 8.99 1.26 4.62
CA LEU A 69 7.87 2.19 4.67
C LEU A 69 6.62 1.46 5.13
N ARG A 70 5.88 2.09 6.01
CA ARG A 70 4.56 1.60 6.41
C ARG A 70 3.51 2.65 6.08
N ALA A 71 2.47 2.24 5.37
CA ALA A 71 1.35 3.09 5.00
C ALA A 71 0.05 2.44 5.42
N ILE A 72 -0.96 3.27 5.68
CA ILE A 72 -2.31 2.78 5.93
C ILE A 72 -3.29 3.47 4.97
N GLY A 73 -4.09 2.68 4.27
CA GLY A 73 -5.12 3.17 3.37
C GLY A 73 -6.48 3.02 4.03
N HIS A 74 -7.33 4.04 3.87
CA HIS A 74 -8.66 4.08 4.48
C HIS A 74 -9.72 3.87 3.42
N PHE A 75 -10.61 2.90 3.66
CA PHE A 75 -11.64 2.49 2.69
C PHE A 75 -12.99 2.33 3.34
N GLU A 76 -14.03 2.54 2.55
CA GLU A 76 -15.40 2.34 2.97
C GLU A 76 -16.16 1.58 1.90
N LEU A 77 -16.95 0.60 2.33
CA LEU A 77 -17.83 -0.17 1.47
C LEU A 77 -19.23 0.44 1.54
N GLU A 78 -19.81 0.71 0.37
CA GLU A 78 -21.13 1.30 0.28
C GLU A 78 -22.05 0.44 -0.58
N GLY A 79 -23.33 0.38 -0.21
CA GLY A 79 -24.35 -0.36 -0.93
C GLY A 79 -24.43 -1.82 -0.51
N ASP A 80 -25.29 -2.56 -1.22
CA ASP A 80 -25.46 -3.99 -1.00
C ASP A 80 -24.38 -4.74 -1.77
N ILE A 81 -23.40 -5.28 -1.04
CA ILE A 81 -22.24 -5.90 -1.66
C ILE A 81 -22.27 -7.40 -1.40
N PRO A 82 -22.35 -8.24 -2.46
CA PRO A 82 -22.22 -9.68 -2.29
C PRO A 82 -20.87 -10.06 -1.67
N ALA A 83 -20.86 -11.16 -0.93
CA ALA A 83 -19.67 -11.60 -0.19
C ALA A 83 -18.43 -11.79 -1.08
N ASP A 84 -18.59 -12.35 -2.27
CA ASP A 84 -17.49 -12.55 -3.20
C ASP A 84 -16.95 -11.23 -3.76
N LEU A 85 -17.82 -10.26 -4.01
CA LEU A 85 -17.40 -8.92 -4.44
C LEU A 85 -16.69 -8.18 -3.31
N THR A 86 -17.17 -8.34 -2.06
CA THR A 86 -16.49 -7.77 -0.89
C THR A 86 -15.06 -8.29 -0.78
N LYS A 87 -14.87 -9.60 -0.92
CA LYS A 87 -13.52 -10.19 -0.90
C LYS A 87 -12.63 -9.59 -1.98
N ASN A 88 -13.17 -9.41 -3.18
CA ASN A 88 -12.39 -8.83 -4.28
C ASN A 88 -12.05 -7.36 -4.01
N PHE A 89 -12.98 -6.58 -3.48
CA PHE A 89 -12.73 -5.19 -3.11
C PHE A 89 -11.60 -5.08 -2.07
N VAL A 90 -11.64 -5.93 -1.05
CA VAL A 90 -10.67 -5.90 0.04
C VAL A 90 -9.31 -6.43 -0.38
N ASN A 91 -9.28 -7.58 -1.06
CA ASN A 91 -8.03 -8.30 -1.30
C ASN A 91 -7.31 -7.85 -2.57
N VAL A 92 -8.01 -7.31 -3.54
CA VAL A 92 -7.43 -6.97 -4.85
C VAL A 92 -7.53 -5.48 -5.13
N ASN A 93 -8.76 -4.92 -5.10
CA ASN A 93 -8.97 -3.55 -5.54
C ASN A 93 -8.37 -2.52 -4.58
N ALA A 94 -8.58 -2.68 -3.27
CA ALA A 94 -8.10 -1.70 -2.30
C ALA A 94 -6.57 -1.57 -2.30
N PRO A 95 -5.79 -2.68 -2.24
CA PRO A 95 -4.33 -2.54 -2.35
C PRO A 95 -3.90 -1.89 -3.67
N ALA A 96 -4.56 -2.25 -4.78
CA ALA A 96 -4.24 -1.69 -6.09
C ALA A 96 -4.53 -0.18 -6.16
N ILE A 97 -5.58 0.29 -5.48
CA ILE A 97 -5.94 1.70 -5.44
C ILE A 97 -4.93 2.51 -4.64
N MET A 98 -4.49 1.99 -3.48
CA MET A 98 -3.59 2.75 -2.61
C MET A 98 -2.14 2.72 -3.07
N PHE A 99 -1.71 1.67 -3.75
CA PHE A 99 -0.30 1.49 -4.10
C PHE A 99 0.30 2.65 -4.93
N PRO A 100 -0.39 3.24 -5.92
CA PRO A 100 0.14 4.39 -6.65
C PRO A 100 0.51 5.59 -5.76
N TYR A 101 -0.20 5.79 -4.66
CA TYR A 101 0.12 6.85 -3.69
C TYR A 101 1.41 6.53 -2.94
N VAL A 102 1.60 5.28 -2.57
CA VAL A 102 2.83 4.81 -1.92
C VAL A 102 4.02 4.94 -2.88
N ARG A 103 3.84 4.53 -4.14
CA ARG A 103 4.87 4.67 -5.18
C ARG A 103 5.28 6.13 -5.36
N SER A 104 4.30 7.01 -5.46
CA SER A 104 4.54 8.44 -5.63
C SER A 104 5.33 9.01 -4.46
N PHE A 105 4.99 8.60 -3.25
CA PHE A 105 5.72 9.04 -2.06
C PHE A 105 7.19 8.57 -2.11
N ILE A 106 7.42 7.31 -2.46
CA ILE A 106 8.79 6.76 -2.54
C ILE A 106 9.61 7.50 -3.62
N THR A 107 9.00 7.76 -4.77
CA THR A 107 9.69 8.51 -5.85
C THR A 107 10.06 9.91 -5.37
N THR A 108 9.13 10.62 -4.72
CA THR A 108 9.37 11.97 -4.21
C THR A 108 10.42 11.96 -3.10
N LEU A 109 10.33 11.01 -2.18
CA LEU A 109 11.31 10.88 -1.09
C LEU A 109 12.71 10.67 -1.66
N THR A 110 12.88 9.69 -2.53
CA THR A 110 14.20 9.34 -3.06
C THR A 110 14.77 10.43 -3.96
N ALA A 111 13.92 11.17 -4.66
CA ALA A 111 14.35 12.35 -5.43
C ALA A 111 14.96 13.43 -4.53
N ASN A 112 14.61 13.45 -3.26
CA ASN A 112 15.08 14.46 -2.29
C ASN A 112 16.18 13.95 -1.36
N LEU A 113 16.70 12.74 -1.58
CA LEU A 113 17.79 12.17 -0.80
C LEU A 113 19.17 12.38 -1.43
N GLY A 114 19.27 13.27 -2.40
CA GLY A 114 20.52 13.48 -3.13
C GLY A 114 20.87 12.28 -3.99
N ASN A 115 22.14 11.90 -3.98
CA ASN A 115 22.63 10.79 -4.79
C ASN A 115 22.72 9.47 -4.04
N THR A 116 22.11 9.36 -2.85
CA THR A 116 22.19 8.13 -2.06
C THR A 116 21.45 6.96 -2.70
N THR A 117 20.34 7.24 -3.37
CA THR A 117 19.57 6.21 -4.08
C THR A 117 19.37 6.54 -5.55
N GLY A 118 19.51 7.84 -5.91
CA GLY A 118 18.90 8.35 -7.13
C GLY A 118 17.36 8.34 -6.98
N THR A 119 16.68 8.92 -7.94
CA THR A 119 15.21 8.91 -7.96
C THR A 119 14.72 7.52 -8.33
N LEU A 120 13.99 6.87 -7.43
CA LEU A 120 13.49 5.52 -7.66
C LEU A 120 12.09 5.55 -8.24
N VAL A 121 11.87 4.78 -9.30
CA VAL A 121 10.56 4.53 -9.88
C VAL A 121 10.21 3.08 -9.60
N ILE A 122 9.24 2.87 -8.70
CA ILE A 122 8.85 1.54 -8.27
C ILE A 122 7.94 0.91 -9.33
N PRO A 123 8.18 -0.33 -9.75
CA PRO A 123 7.29 -1.01 -10.68
C PRO A 123 5.90 -1.21 -10.10
N PRO A 124 4.84 -1.26 -10.94
CA PRO A 124 3.51 -1.62 -10.46
C PRO A 124 3.53 -2.99 -9.79
N GLN A 125 2.69 -3.16 -8.76
CA GLN A 125 2.51 -4.43 -8.08
C GLN A 125 1.14 -5.00 -8.41
N PHE A 126 1.06 -6.32 -8.53
CA PHE A 126 -0.20 -7.01 -8.75
C PHE A 126 -0.61 -7.72 -7.46
N PHE A 127 -1.85 -7.50 -7.05
CA PHE A 127 -2.36 -8.06 -5.81
C PHE A 127 -3.36 -9.17 -6.13
N LYS A 128 -3.17 -10.33 -5.50
CA LYS A 128 -4.02 -11.49 -5.65
C LYS A 128 -3.96 -12.34 -4.38
N GLY A 129 -5.00 -13.13 -4.17
CA GLY A 129 -5.10 -13.95 -2.99
C GLY A 129 -5.65 -13.19 -1.80
N ASP A 130 -5.85 -13.89 -0.70
CA ASP A 130 -6.43 -13.31 0.50
C ASP A 130 -5.37 -12.61 1.34
N LEU A 131 -5.71 -11.41 1.82
CA LEU A 131 -4.84 -10.67 2.73
C LEU A 131 -4.90 -11.27 4.12
N GLU A 132 -3.78 -11.22 4.83
CA GLU A 132 -3.80 -11.53 6.24
C GLU A 132 -4.65 -10.50 6.97
N GLU A 133 -5.56 -10.98 7.81
CA GLU A 133 -6.40 -10.10 8.62
C GLU A 133 -5.74 -9.85 9.97
N LEU A 134 -5.58 -8.57 10.32
CA LEU A 134 -4.99 -8.20 11.61
C LEU A 134 -6.04 -8.26 12.70
N PRO A 135 -5.65 -8.58 13.93
CA PRO A 135 -6.60 -8.64 15.04
C PRO A 135 -7.22 -7.28 15.31
N VAL A 136 -8.49 -7.30 15.73
CA VAL A 136 -9.24 -6.11 16.12
C VAL A 136 -8.86 -5.75 17.54
N GLU A 137 -8.55 -4.48 17.77
CA GLU A 137 -8.26 -3.98 19.11
C GLU A 137 -9.44 -3.26 19.74
#